data_9e4e37d1460187f1f8ac7c9945112f70
#
_entry.id   9e4e37d1460187f1f8ac7c9945112f70
#
_cell.length_a   1.000
_cell.length_b   1.000
_cell.length_c   1.000
_cell.angle_alpha   90.00
_cell.angle_beta   90.00
_cell.angle_gamma   90.00
#
_symmetry.space_group_name_H-M   'P 1'
#
loop_
_entity.id
_entity.type
_entity.pdbx_description
1 polymer ?
#
loop_
_entity_poly.entity_id
_entity_poly.type
_entity_poly.pdbx_seq_one_letter_code
_entity_poly.pdbx_strand_id
1 'polypeptide(L)' 'MICIKTEIPKEICEIDDELKAIYHSHDTVCIWVFKSREDRNAFMNDTVGMKKEEREKHHLDNYG' A
#
# COMPACT_ATOMS: atom_id res chain seq x y z
N MET A 1 6.54 0.47 2.33
CA MET A 1 5.50 1.51 2.25
C MET A 1 6.12 2.85 1.87
N ILE A 2 5.46 3.58 1.01
CA ILE A 2 5.85 4.95 0.65
C ILE A 2 4.70 5.87 1.04
N CYS A 3 4.98 6.86 1.89
CA CYS A 3 3.97 7.86 2.28
C CYS A 3 4.32 9.19 1.64
N ILE A 4 3.38 9.74 0.91
CA ILE A 4 3.59 10.91 0.06
C ILE A 4 2.62 12.02 0.43
N LYS A 5 3.13 13.25 0.58
CA LYS A 5 2.30 14.41 0.93
C LYS A 5 1.89 15.24 -0.29
N THR A 6 2.61 15.11 -1.39
CA THR A 6 2.37 15.95 -2.57
C THR A 6 2.14 15.09 -3.81
N GLU A 7 3.18 14.78 -4.57
CA GLU A 7 3.06 14.05 -5.82
C GLU A 7 3.54 12.63 -5.70
N ILE A 8 2.84 11.71 -6.36
CA ILE A 8 3.25 10.30 -6.41
C ILE A 8 4.46 10.20 -7.34
N PRO A 9 5.58 9.57 -6.90
CA PRO A 9 6.74 9.40 -7.77
C PRO A 9 6.36 8.68 -9.07
N LYS A 10 7.03 9.06 -10.15
CA LYS A 10 6.75 8.50 -11.46
C LYS A 10 6.91 6.97 -11.48
N GLU A 11 7.94 6.47 -10.80
CA GLU A 11 8.20 5.04 -10.72
C GLU A 11 7.01 4.27 -10.14
N ILE A 12 6.33 4.88 -9.17
CA ILE A 12 5.15 4.27 -8.56
C ILE A 12 3.95 4.38 -9.50
N CYS A 13 3.82 5.50 -10.21
CA CYS A 13 2.74 5.66 -11.19
C CYS A 13 2.81 4.67 -12.34
N GLU A 14 4.01 4.23 -12.71
CA GLU A 14 4.23 3.28 -13.79
C GLU A 14 3.91 1.84 -13.41
N ILE A 15 3.78 1.57 -12.11
CA ILE A 15 3.43 0.24 -11.63
C ILE A 15 1.94 -0.01 -11.87
N ASP A 16 1.60 -1.22 -12.28
CA ASP A 16 0.23 -1.64 -12.53
C ASP A 16 -0.62 -1.42 -11.26
N ASP A 17 -1.77 -0.80 -11.42
CA ASP A 17 -2.68 -0.53 -10.30
C ASP A 17 -3.12 -1.81 -9.58
N GLU A 18 -3.15 -2.94 -10.28
CA GLU A 18 -3.50 -4.23 -9.68
C GLU A 18 -2.46 -4.72 -8.67
N LEU A 19 -1.25 -4.16 -8.72
CA LEU A 19 -0.14 -4.53 -7.84
C LEU A 19 0.08 -3.52 -6.72
N LYS A 20 -0.76 -2.51 -6.62
CA LYS A 20 -0.63 -1.45 -5.62
C LYS A 20 -1.80 -1.46 -4.66
N ALA A 21 -1.51 -1.23 -3.37
CA ALA A 21 -2.52 -0.94 -2.37
C ALA A 21 -2.31 0.50 -1.91
N ILE A 22 -3.37 1.30 -1.97
CA ILE A 22 -3.30 2.73 -1.67
C ILE A 22 -4.20 3.05 -0.47
N TYR A 23 -3.64 3.74 0.51
CA TYR A 23 -4.37 4.17 1.69
C TYR A 23 -4.25 5.69 1.83
N HIS A 24 -5.39 6.36 1.83
CA HIS A 24 -5.46 7.81 2.01
C HIS A 24 -5.63 8.11 3.49
N SER A 25 -4.62 8.71 4.10
CA SER A 25 -4.73 9.20 5.46
C SER A 25 -5.04 10.70 5.43
N HIS A 26 -5.11 11.32 6.62
CA HIS A 26 -5.52 12.72 6.74
C HIS A 26 -4.67 13.67 5.88
N ASP A 27 -3.37 13.47 5.87
CA ASP A 27 -2.43 14.38 5.22
C ASP A 27 -1.45 13.70 4.26
N THR A 28 -1.56 12.38 4.08
CA THR A 28 -0.64 11.62 3.23
C THR A 28 -1.37 10.53 2.47
N VAL A 29 -0.71 10.05 1.41
CA VAL A 29 -1.15 8.87 0.69
C VAL A 29 -0.05 7.82 0.85
N CYS A 30 -0.39 6.66 1.39
CA CYS A 30 0.55 5.57 1.60
C CYS A 30 0.31 4.47 0.57
N ILE A 31 1.39 4.00 -0.05
CA ILE A 31 1.32 3.03 -1.14
C ILE A 31 2.20 1.82 -0.82
N TRP A 32 1.63 0.62 -0.97
CA TRP A 32 2.35 -0.65 -0.87
C TRP A 32 2.34 -1.31 -2.25
N VAL A 33 3.48 -1.90 -2.63
CA VAL A 33 3.63 -2.57 -3.92
C VAL A 33 3.85 -4.06 -3.68
N PHE A 34 3.19 -4.89 -4.48
CA PHE A 34 3.21 -6.35 -4.35
C PHE A 34 3.73 -7.01 -5.62
N LYS A 35 4.14 -8.26 -5.49
CA LYS A 35 4.65 -9.06 -6.61
C LYS A 35 3.53 -9.66 -7.44
N SER A 36 2.34 -9.83 -6.85
CA SER A 36 1.21 -10.42 -7.53
C SER A 36 -0.10 -9.77 -7.09
N ARG A 37 -1.12 -9.92 -7.93
CA ARG A 37 -2.45 -9.42 -7.60
C ARG A 37 -3.05 -10.15 -6.40
N GLU A 38 -2.78 -11.43 -6.29
CA GLU A 38 -3.25 -12.22 -5.15
C GLU A 38 -2.73 -11.68 -3.82
N ASP A 39 -1.45 -11.36 -3.77
CA ASP A 39 -0.85 -10.78 -2.56
C ASP A 39 -1.48 -9.43 -2.23
N ARG A 40 -1.67 -8.59 -3.24
CA ARG A 40 -2.29 -7.29 -3.05
C ARG A 40 -3.72 -7.45 -2.54
N ASN A 41 -4.50 -8.35 -3.12
CA ASN A 41 -5.88 -8.57 -2.71
C ASN A 41 -5.97 -9.14 -1.30
N ALA A 42 -5.08 -10.07 -0.95
CA ALA A 42 -5.02 -10.62 0.40
C ALA A 42 -4.69 -9.51 1.42
N PHE A 43 -3.73 -8.66 1.11
CA PHE A 43 -3.38 -7.54 1.97
C PHE A 43 -4.58 -6.61 2.18
N MET A 44 -5.27 -6.24 1.10
CA MET A 44 -6.42 -5.35 1.20
C MET A 44 -7.53 -5.95 2.07
N ASN A 45 -7.80 -7.25 1.91
CA ASN A 45 -8.80 -7.94 2.71
C ASN A 45 -8.41 -8.05 4.18
N ASP A 46 -7.14 -8.37 4.44
CA ASP A 46 -6.65 -8.59 5.80
C ASP A 46 -6.52 -7.28 6.59
N THR A 47 -6.40 -6.15 5.91
CA THR A 47 -6.19 -4.86 6.57
C THR A 47 -7.42 -3.97 6.57
N VAL A 48 -8.59 -4.49 6.25
CA VAL A 48 -9.84 -3.72 6.29
C VAL A 48 -10.03 -3.18 7.70
N GLY A 49 -10.25 -1.86 7.81
CA GLY A 49 -10.46 -1.21 9.10
C GLY A 49 -9.19 -0.84 9.86
N MET A 50 -8.03 -1.25 9.37
CA MET A 50 -6.77 -0.90 10.02
C MET A 50 -6.32 0.51 9.66
N LYS A 51 -5.55 1.12 10.58
CA LYS A 51 -4.88 2.40 10.33
C LYS A 51 -3.57 2.14 9.58
N LYS A 52 -2.93 3.22 9.08
CA LYS A 52 -1.72 3.06 8.25
C LYS A 52 -0.59 2.36 9.00
N GLU A 53 -0.41 2.65 10.29
CA GLU A 53 0.65 2.01 11.07
C GLU A 53 0.41 0.51 11.21
N GLU A 54 -0.83 0.11 11.40
CA GLU A 54 -1.20 -1.29 11.49
C GLU A 54 -1.02 -2.00 10.14
N ARG A 55 -1.36 -1.32 9.05
CA ARG A 55 -1.17 -1.85 7.69
C ARG A 55 0.31 -2.04 7.40
N GLU A 56 1.15 -1.07 7.79
CA GLU A 56 2.59 -1.16 7.58
C GLU A 56 3.17 -2.35 8.32
N LYS A 57 2.78 -2.54 9.57
CA LYS A 57 3.25 -3.67 10.35
C LYS A 57 2.84 -5.00 9.70
N HIS A 58 1.60 -5.08 9.26
CA HIS A 58 1.10 -6.28 8.58
C HIS A 58 1.89 -6.57 7.32
N HIS A 59 2.17 -5.53 6.54
CA HIS A 59 2.96 -5.67 5.31
C HIS A 59 4.37 -6.17 5.61
N LEU A 60 5.04 -5.56 6.60
CA LEU A 60 6.40 -5.97 6.97
C LEU A 60 6.44 -7.41 7.48
N ASP A 61 5.44 -7.81 8.25
CA ASP A 61 5.40 -9.15 8.84
C ASP A 61 5.13 -10.24 7.80
N ASN A 62 4.40 -9.92 6.73
CA ASN A 62 3.92 -10.92 5.77
C ASN A 62 4.50 -10.76 4.36
N TYR A 63 4.90 -9.58 3.95
CA TYR A 63 5.36 -9.29 2.58
C TYR A 63 6.68 -8.53 2.52
N GLY A 64 7.11 -7.98 3.64
CA GLY A 64 8.39 -7.29 3.74
C GLY A 64 9.54 -8.26 3.91
#